data_05e9871f7bad2600e0b03d0383cccfc4
#
_entry.id   05e9871f7bad2600e0b03d0383cccfc4
#
_cell.length_a   1.000
_cell.length_b   1.000
_cell.length_c   1.000
_cell.angle_alpha   90.00
_cell.angle_beta   90.00
_cell.angle_gamma   90.00
#
_symmetry.space_group_name_H-M   'P 1'
#
loop_
_entity.id
_entity.type
_entity.pdbx_description
1 polymer ?
#
loop_
_entity_poly.entity_id
_entity_poly.type
_entity_poly.pdbx_seq_one_letter_code
_entity_poly.pdbx_strand_id
1 'polypeptide(L)'
;MSFSQAELTNALRLLSERLPEFSEPQAQISRLLRVVTERLSGNLNESLKEFGINENLWFAVMAVYVSPDSEILPSRLSDLMDLTRTSATRLSDDMVERGWVERHINQQDRRQIVLKLTAEGEAFIQKVWPQIANRDHNVWEAFAEEDYAQLHHLLSKLLTRLGG
;
A
#
# COMPACT_ATOMS: atom_id res chain seq x y z
N MET A 1 -19.36 -11.02 -7.36
CA MET A 1 -20.75 -10.50 -7.56
C MET A 1 -20.72 -9.03 -7.20
N SER A 2 -20.92 -8.16 -8.19
CA SER A 2 -20.98 -6.71 -7.96
C SER A 2 -22.47 -6.34 -7.80
N PHE A 3 -22.91 -6.04 -6.58
CA PHE A 3 -24.23 -5.46 -6.36
C PHE A 3 -24.25 -4.04 -6.94
N SER A 4 -25.34 -3.67 -7.59
CA SER A 4 -25.59 -2.28 -7.93
C SER A 4 -25.73 -1.46 -6.64
N GLN A 5 -25.52 -0.15 -6.71
CA GLN A 5 -25.65 0.73 -5.55
C GLN A 5 -27.07 0.66 -4.94
N ALA A 6 -28.10 0.52 -5.78
CA ALA A 6 -29.49 0.39 -5.35
C ALA A 6 -29.76 -0.92 -4.60
N GLU A 7 -29.26 -2.06 -5.11
CA GLU A 7 -29.38 -3.37 -4.43
C GLU A 7 -28.68 -3.38 -3.09
N LEU A 8 -27.51 -2.74 -3.00
CA LEU A 8 -26.81 -2.62 -1.74
C LEU A 8 -27.59 -1.79 -0.73
N THR A 9 -28.06 -0.60 -1.11
CA THR A 9 -28.83 0.28 -0.21
C THR A 9 -30.06 -0.45 0.32
N ASN A 10 -30.78 -1.19 -0.53
CA ASN A 10 -31.91 -1.99 -0.11
C ASN A 10 -31.51 -3.13 0.87
N ALA A 11 -30.41 -3.82 0.60
CA ALA A 11 -29.92 -4.88 1.48
C ALA A 11 -29.52 -4.34 2.87
N LEU A 12 -28.84 -3.19 2.93
CA LEU A 12 -28.45 -2.55 4.19
C LEU A 12 -29.68 -2.08 4.98
N ARG A 13 -30.71 -1.55 4.31
CA ARG A 13 -31.97 -1.18 4.94
C ARG A 13 -32.68 -2.41 5.54
N LEU A 14 -32.75 -3.51 4.79
CA LEU A 14 -33.35 -4.75 5.29
C LEU A 14 -32.57 -5.32 6.49
N LEU A 15 -31.26 -5.17 6.53
CA LEU A 15 -30.44 -5.57 7.68
C LEU A 15 -30.73 -4.70 8.90
N SER A 16 -30.88 -3.39 8.73
CA SER A 16 -31.20 -2.48 9.84
C SER A 16 -32.60 -2.75 10.44
N GLU A 17 -33.56 -3.22 9.63
CA GLU A 17 -34.88 -3.60 10.08
C GLU A 17 -34.93 -4.95 10.85
N ARG A 18 -33.96 -5.85 10.55
CA ARG A 18 -33.94 -7.21 11.10
C ARG A 18 -32.97 -7.44 12.24
N LEU A 19 -31.89 -6.63 12.30
CA LEU A 19 -30.82 -6.79 13.26
C LEU A 19 -30.79 -5.57 14.20
N PRO A 20 -31.17 -5.73 15.47
CA PRO A 20 -30.97 -4.70 16.48
C PRO A 20 -29.49 -4.29 16.52
N GLU A 21 -29.20 -3.02 16.73
CA GLU A 21 -27.85 -2.45 16.81
C GLU A 21 -27.09 -2.42 15.46
N PHE A 22 -27.67 -2.85 14.34
CA PHE A 22 -27.03 -2.69 13.03
C PHE A 22 -26.93 -1.21 12.65
N SER A 23 -25.71 -0.75 12.41
CA SER A 23 -25.44 0.63 11.98
C SER A 23 -25.23 0.69 10.46
N GLU A 24 -26.26 1.14 9.74
CA GLU A 24 -26.19 1.31 8.29
C GLU A 24 -25.05 2.23 7.85
N PRO A 25 -24.81 3.42 8.47
CA PRO A 25 -23.69 4.29 8.10
C PRO A 25 -22.32 3.61 8.26
N GLN A 26 -22.13 2.84 9.33
CA GLN A 26 -20.87 2.12 9.57
C GLN A 26 -20.65 1.03 8.51
N ALA A 27 -21.68 0.29 8.15
CA ALA A 27 -21.63 -0.73 7.12
C ALA A 27 -21.34 -0.15 5.73
N GLN A 28 -21.94 1.00 5.39
CA GLN A 28 -21.68 1.73 4.15
C GLN A 28 -20.22 2.18 4.07
N ILE A 29 -19.71 2.83 5.13
CA ILE A 29 -18.31 3.31 5.17
C ILE A 29 -17.33 2.12 5.07
N SER A 30 -17.56 1.05 5.84
CA SER A 30 -16.73 -0.15 5.80
C SER A 30 -16.65 -0.77 4.40
N ARG A 31 -17.79 -0.78 3.69
CA ARG A 31 -17.82 -1.22 2.29
C ARG A 31 -17.07 -0.28 1.36
N LEU A 32 -17.30 1.03 1.47
CA LEU A 32 -16.60 2.04 0.65
C LEU A 32 -15.09 1.92 0.81
N LEU A 33 -14.60 1.80 2.04
CA LEU A 33 -13.17 1.61 2.30
C LEU A 33 -12.61 0.38 1.57
N ARG A 34 -13.31 -0.76 1.62
CA ARG A 34 -12.88 -1.97 0.90
C ARG A 34 -12.83 -1.77 -0.61
N VAL A 35 -13.90 -1.19 -1.18
CA VAL A 35 -13.97 -0.94 -2.62
C VAL A 35 -12.92 0.07 -3.07
N VAL A 36 -12.73 1.15 -2.32
CA VAL A 36 -11.71 2.17 -2.61
C VAL A 36 -10.32 1.56 -2.57
N THR A 37 -9.99 0.80 -1.51
CA THR A 37 -8.68 0.12 -1.40
C THR A 37 -8.44 -0.82 -2.59
N GLU A 38 -9.42 -1.65 -2.93
CA GLU A 38 -9.32 -2.57 -4.08
C GLU A 38 -9.09 -1.82 -5.40
N ARG A 39 -9.80 -0.69 -5.61
CA ARG A 39 -9.66 0.13 -6.82
C ARG A 39 -8.31 0.85 -6.88
N LEU A 40 -7.83 1.39 -5.78
CA LEU A 40 -6.51 2.03 -5.71
C LEU A 40 -5.39 1.02 -6.01
N SER A 41 -5.45 -0.16 -5.38
CA SER A 41 -4.53 -1.27 -5.64
C SER A 41 -4.58 -1.74 -7.09
N GLY A 42 -5.78 -1.94 -7.65
CA GLY A 42 -5.96 -2.33 -9.05
C GLY A 42 -5.39 -1.31 -10.02
N ASN A 43 -5.66 -0.02 -9.80
CA ASN A 43 -5.12 1.08 -10.62
C ASN A 43 -3.59 1.13 -10.56
N LEU A 44 -3.00 0.97 -9.36
CA LEU A 44 -1.56 0.94 -9.20
C LEU A 44 -0.93 -0.24 -9.93
N ASN A 45 -1.48 -1.43 -9.74
CA ASN A 45 -0.99 -2.64 -10.41
C ASN A 45 -1.08 -2.54 -11.94
N GLU A 46 -2.14 -1.92 -12.49
CA GLU A 46 -2.22 -1.71 -13.94
C GLU A 46 -1.12 -0.77 -14.44
N SER A 47 -0.82 0.31 -13.69
CA SER A 47 0.29 1.21 -14.02
C SER A 47 1.67 0.55 -13.92
N LEU A 48 1.82 -0.43 -13.04
CA LEU A 48 3.08 -1.15 -12.80
C LEU A 48 3.30 -2.31 -13.79
N LYS A 49 2.25 -2.74 -14.47
CA LYS A 49 2.25 -3.93 -15.34
C LYS A 49 3.26 -3.85 -16.47
N GLU A 50 3.42 -2.68 -17.09
CA GLU A 50 4.40 -2.49 -18.16
C GLU A 50 5.86 -2.63 -17.70
N PHE A 51 6.12 -2.44 -16.39
CA PHE A 51 7.43 -2.64 -15.77
C PHE A 51 7.64 -4.08 -15.27
N GLY A 52 6.63 -4.95 -15.43
CA GLY A 52 6.69 -6.35 -14.99
C GLY A 52 6.76 -6.52 -13.47
N ILE A 53 6.11 -5.61 -12.73
CA ILE A 53 6.06 -5.63 -11.26
C ILE A 53 4.61 -5.43 -10.75
N ASN A 54 4.43 -5.70 -9.47
CA ASN A 54 3.20 -5.43 -8.73
C ASN A 54 3.41 -4.41 -7.61
N GLU A 55 2.33 -3.99 -6.97
CA GLU A 55 2.37 -3.00 -5.88
C GLU A 55 3.24 -3.44 -4.70
N ASN A 56 3.28 -4.72 -4.35
CA ASN A 56 4.10 -5.20 -3.24
C ASN A 56 5.59 -5.01 -3.51
N LEU A 57 6.03 -5.33 -4.74
CA LEU A 57 7.43 -5.16 -5.13
C LEU A 57 7.78 -3.67 -5.27
N TRP A 58 6.84 -2.85 -5.78
CA TRP A 58 6.98 -1.40 -5.81
C TRP A 58 7.15 -0.81 -4.41
N PHE A 59 6.26 -1.15 -3.48
CA PHE A 59 6.36 -0.65 -2.10
C PHE A 59 7.61 -1.17 -1.39
N ALA A 60 8.05 -2.40 -1.68
CA ALA A 60 9.28 -2.94 -1.11
C ALA A 60 10.51 -2.14 -1.55
N VAL A 61 10.68 -1.86 -2.83
CA VAL A 61 11.82 -1.07 -3.31
C VAL A 61 11.73 0.39 -2.82
N MET A 62 10.54 0.96 -2.75
CA MET A 62 10.32 2.30 -2.17
C MET A 62 10.66 2.33 -0.67
N ALA A 63 10.34 1.28 0.10
CA ALA A 63 10.71 1.19 1.50
C ALA A 63 12.23 1.20 1.71
N VAL A 64 13.00 0.57 0.81
CA VAL A 64 14.47 0.67 0.83
C VAL A 64 14.91 2.10 0.48
N TYR A 65 14.36 2.67 -0.58
CA TYR A 65 14.72 4.00 -1.08
C TYR A 65 14.55 5.11 -0.03
N VAL A 66 13.43 5.09 0.73
CA VAL A 66 13.14 6.12 1.74
C VAL A 66 13.77 5.83 3.11
N SER A 67 14.42 4.68 3.27
CA SER A 67 15.11 4.33 4.52
C SER A 67 16.41 5.14 4.68
N PRO A 68 16.87 5.37 5.92
CA PRO A 68 18.16 6.03 6.16
C PRO A 68 19.28 5.31 5.39
N ASP A 69 20.15 6.09 4.74
CA ASP A 69 21.27 5.62 3.90
C ASP A 69 20.84 4.64 2.80
N SER A 70 19.53 4.63 2.45
CA SER A 70 18.92 3.67 1.52
C SER A 70 19.19 2.21 1.89
N GLU A 71 19.19 1.92 3.20
CA GLU A 71 19.42 0.61 3.77
C GLU A 71 18.26 0.19 4.69
N ILE A 72 17.85 -1.08 4.61
CA ILE A 72 16.79 -1.63 5.46
C ILE A 72 17.09 -3.09 5.86
N LEU A 73 16.75 -3.47 7.10
CA LEU A 73 16.73 -4.86 7.51
C LEU A 73 15.51 -5.58 6.90
N PRO A 74 15.63 -6.83 6.39
CA PRO A 74 14.48 -7.60 5.92
C PRO A 74 13.38 -7.75 6.96
N SER A 75 13.76 -7.79 8.26
CA SER A 75 12.78 -7.79 9.35
C SER A 75 11.98 -6.49 9.41
N ARG A 76 12.66 -5.35 9.23
CA ARG A 76 11.99 -4.05 9.23
C ARG A 76 11.09 -3.87 8.00
N LEU A 77 11.52 -4.39 6.84
CA LEU A 77 10.68 -4.43 5.64
C LEU A 77 9.38 -5.23 5.90
N SER A 78 9.48 -6.39 6.55
CA SER A 78 8.34 -7.20 6.96
C SER A 78 7.37 -6.41 7.85
N ASP A 79 7.89 -5.69 8.85
CA ASP A 79 7.08 -4.92 9.80
C ASP A 79 6.40 -3.71 9.11
N LEU A 80 7.14 -2.98 8.25
CA LEU A 80 6.61 -1.81 7.54
C LEU A 80 5.48 -2.14 6.56
N MET A 81 5.56 -3.32 5.94
CA MET A 81 4.61 -3.74 4.92
C MET A 81 3.53 -4.68 5.46
N ASP A 82 3.50 -4.93 6.76
CA ASP A 82 2.61 -5.90 7.41
C ASP A 82 2.64 -7.28 6.72
N LEU A 83 3.85 -7.76 6.42
CA LEU A 83 4.07 -9.01 5.72
C LEU A 83 4.63 -10.10 6.64
N THR A 84 4.40 -11.35 6.27
CA THR A 84 5.12 -12.46 6.89
C THR A 84 6.62 -12.38 6.55
N ARG A 85 7.48 -12.93 7.42
CA ARG A 85 8.93 -13.01 7.18
C ARG A 85 9.26 -13.71 5.84
N THR A 86 8.50 -14.76 5.50
CA THR A 86 8.65 -15.48 4.24
C THR A 86 8.33 -14.60 3.03
N SER A 87 7.27 -13.79 3.10
CA SER A 87 6.91 -12.86 2.02
C SER A 87 7.95 -11.75 1.85
N ALA A 88 8.44 -11.18 2.96
CA ALA A 88 9.51 -10.19 2.91
C ALA A 88 10.82 -10.76 2.34
N THR A 89 11.16 -12.03 2.67
CA THR A 89 12.32 -12.69 2.08
C THR A 89 12.16 -12.85 0.57
N ARG A 90 10.99 -13.26 0.08
CA ARG A 90 10.75 -13.40 -1.37
C ARG A 90 10.86 -12.06 -2.10
N LEU A 91 10.32 -10.98 -1.54
CA LEU A 91 10.48 -9.64 -2.11
C LEU A 91 11.94 -9.20 -2.11
N SER A 92 12.68 -9.49 -1.04
CA SER A 92 14.12 -9.21 -0.96
C SER A 92 14.91 -9.97 -2.03
N ASP A 93 14.58 -11.26 -2.24
CA ASP A 93 15.22 -12.09 -3.26
C ASP A 93 14.93 -11.56 -4.68
N ASP A 94 13.66 -11.19 -4.97
CA ASP A 94 13.25 -10.62 -6.25
C ASP A 94 13.98 -9.28 -6.52
N MET A 95 14.07 -8.39 -5.52
CA MET A 95 14.82 -7.13 -5.67
C MET A 95 16.32 -7.35 -5.91
N VAL A 96 16.92 -8.36 -5.27
CA VAL A 96 18.34 -8.73 -5.49
C VAL A 96 18.53 -9.32 -6.88
N GLU A 97 17.64 -10.23 -7.33
CA GLU A 97 17.69 -10.83 -8.67
C GLU A 97 17.60 -9.79 -9.78
N ARG A 98 16.81 -8.73 -9.56
CA ARG A 98 16.69 -7.58 -10.47
C ARG A 98 17.86 -6.61 -10.39
N GLY A 99 18.78 -6.78 -9.47
CA GLY A 99 19.90 -5.88 -9.24
C GLY A 99 19.52 -4.55 -8.59
N TRP A 100 18.31 -4.42 -8.03
CA TRP A 100 17.85 -3.16 -7.42
C TRP A 100 18.36 -2.96 -6.01
N VAL A 101 18.67 -4.04 -5.32
CA VAL A 101 19.30 -4.01 -4.00
C VAL A 101 20.41 -5.03 -3.91
N GLU A 102 21.36 -4.77 -3.01
CA GLU A 102 22.44 -5.68 -2.64
C GLU A 102 22.32 -6.06 -1.17
N ARG A 103 22.82 -7.25 -0.81
CA ARG A 103 22.93 -7.71 0.57
C ARG A 103 24.28 -7.36 1.14
N HIS A 104 24.29 -6.61 2.23
CA HIS A 104 25.49 -6.25 2.98
C HIS A 104 25.42 -6.76 4.42
N ILE A 105 26.58 -7.03 5.00
CA ILE A 105 26.68 -7.31 6.43
C ILE A 105 26.48 -5.99 7.17
N ASN A 106 25.55 -5.97 8.14
CA ASN A 106 25.33 -4.79 8.97
C ASN A 106 26.62 -4.44 9.77
N GLN A 107 27.08 -3.21 9.64
CA GLN A 107 28.30 -2.77 10.30
C GLN A 107 28.15 -2.68 11.83
N GLN A 108 26.93 -2.48 12.33
CA GLN A 108 26.63 -2.38 13.77
C GLN A 108 26.40 -3.76 14.41
N ASP A 109 25.81 -4.71 13.64
CA ASP A 109 25.62 -6.10 14.07
C ASP A 109 25.92 -7.06 12.91
N ARG A 110 27.10 -7.65 12.94
CA ARG A 110 27.59 -8.56 11.88
C ARG A 110 26.77 -9.86 11.70
N ARG A 111 25.79 -10.10 12.60
CA ARG A 111 24.85 -11.23 12.49
C ARG A 111 23.66 -10.90 11.61
N GLN A 112 23.50 -9.64 11.25
CA GLN A 112 22.39 -9.15 10.45
C GLN A 112 22.85 -8.83 9.04
N ILE A 113 21.96 -9.07 8.07
CA ILE A 113 22.09 -8.63 6.69
C ILE A 113 21.17 -7.45 6.48
N VAL A 114 21.67 -6.40 5.84
CA VAL A 114 20.88 -5.27 5.35
C VAL A 114 20.72 -5.35 3.84
N LEU A 115 19.61 -4.87 3.34
CA LEU A 115 19.37 -4.59 1.93
C LEU A 115 19.74 -3.15 1.67
N LYS A 116 20.61 -2.91 0.72
CA LYS A 116 21.03 -1.58 0.30
C LYS A 116 20.62 -1.33 -1.14
N LEU A 117 20.03 -0.16 -1.41
CA LEU A 117 19.67 0.22 -2.77
C LEU A 117 20.90 0.38 -3.65
N THR A 118 20.80 -0.08 -4.88
CA THR A 118 21.83 0.12 -5.90
C THR A 118 21.52 1.32 -6.80
N ALA A 119 22.47 1.74 -7.61
CA ALA A 119 22.25 2.75 -8.65
C ALA A 119 21.19 2.30 -9.68
N GLU A 120 21.14 1.01 -10.00
CA GLU A 120 20.11 0.42 -10.87
C GLU A 120 18.73 0.48 -10.22
N GLY A 121 18.63 0.24 -8.92
CA GLY A 121 17.38 0.35 -8.17
C GLY A 121 16.86 1.78 -8.15
N GLU A 122 17.75 2.76 -7.93
CA GLU A 122 17.40 4.17 -7.98
C GLU A 122 16.95 4.59 -9.39
N ALA A 123 17.68 4.20 -10.43
CA ALA A 123 17.31 4.48 -11.81
C ALA A 123 15.96 3.86 -12.19
N PHE A 124 15.66 2.65 -11.68
CA PHE A 124 14.38 2.02 -11.86
C PHE A 124 13.24 2.83 -11.22
N ILE A 125 13.41 3.29 -9.98
CA ILE A 125 12.43 4.13 -9.29
C ILE A 125 12.17 5.41 -10.08
N GLN A 126 13.23 6.10 -10.51
CA GLN A 126 13.10 7.33 -11.30
C GLN A 126 12.39 7.11 -12.64
N LYS A 127 12.56 5.95 -13.25
CA LYS A 127 11.85 5.57 -14.49
C LYS A 127 10.36 5.34 -14.27
N VAL A 128 9.98 4.70 -13.16
CA VAL A 128 8.59 4.33 -12.86
C VAL A 128 7.81 5.50 -12.27
N TRP A 129 8.45 6.33 -11.45
CA TRP A 129 7.81 7.38 -10.67
C TRP A 129 6.91 8.34 -11.47
N PRO A 130 7.30 8.85 -12.67
CA PRO A 130 6.45 9.78 -13.43
C PRO A 130 5.08 9.19 -13.76
N GLN A 131 5.01 7.88 -14.04
CA GLN A 131 3.74 7.22 -14.34
C GLN A 131 2.86 7.07 -13.10
N ILE A 132 3.47 6.75 -11.95
CA ILE A 132 2.75 6.68 -10.68
C ILE A 132 2.25 8.07 -10.29
N ALA A 133 3.08 9.10 -10.39
CA ALA A 133 2.72 10.48 -10.08
C ALA A 133 1.56 10.98 -10.96
N ASN A 134 1.58 10.69 -12.27
CA ASN A 134 0.48 11.04 -13.18
C ASN A 134 -0.82 10.30 -12.84
N ARG A 135 -0.74 9.01 -12.51
CA ARG A 135 -1.89 8.24 -12.04
C ARG A 135 -2.47 8.84 -10.76
N ASP A 136 -1.62 9.15 -9.79
CA ASP A 136 -2.07 9.71 -8.52
C ASP A 136 -2.72 11.08 -8.75
N HIS A 137 -2.14 11.94 -9.60
CA HIS A 137 -2.77 13.18 -9.99
C HIS A 137 -4.20 12.97 -10.51
N ASN A 138 -4.40 12.06 -11.47
CA ASN A 138 -5.72 11.78 -12.06
C ASN A 138 -6.73 11.23 -11.04
N VAL A 139 -6.27 10.46 -10.05
CA VAL A 139 -7.15 9.92 -8.98
C VAL A 139 -7.60 11.02 -8.02
N TRP A 140 -6.70 11.97 -7.72
CA TRP A 140 -6.89 12.94 -6.65
C TRP A 140 -7.24 14.35 -7.13
N GLU A 141 -7.26 14.62 -8.44
CA GLU A 141 -7.49 15.96 -9.01
C GLU A 141 -8.82 16.60 -8.61
N ALA A 142 -9.83 15.79 -8.26
CA ALA A 142 -11.14 16.26 -7.84
C ALA A 142 -11.19 16.71 -6.36
N PHE A 143 -10.11 16.51 -5.58
CA PHE A 143 -10.05 16.81 -4.16
C PHE A 143 -9.45 18.19 -3.92
N ALA A 144 -10.15 19.00 -3.12
CA ALA A 144 -9.61 20.24 -2.60
C ALA A 144 -8.69 19.99 -1.39
N GLU A 145 -7.90 20.96 -0.97
CA GLU A 145 -6.97 20.83 0.16
C GLU A 145 -7.70 20.47 1.47
N GLU A 146 -8.89 21.02 1.67
CA GLU A 146 -9.73 20.73 2.82
C GLU A 146 -10.21 19.26 2.84
N ASP A 147 -10.47 18.67 1.67
CA ASP A 147 -10.90 17.28 1.54
C ASP A 147 -9.79 16.32 1.99
N TYR A 148 -8.53 16.61 1.63
CA TYR A 148 -7.38 15.81 2.09
C TYR A 148 -7.26 15.84 3.61
N ALA A 149 -7.37 17.03 4.23
CA ALA A 149 -7.26 17.17 5.68
C ALA A 149 -8.37 16.42 6.42
N GLN A 150 -9.61 16.52 5.93
CA GLN A 150 -10.77 15.83 6.51
C GLN A 150 -10.66 14.31 6.37
N LEU A 151 -10.34 13.82 5.17
CA LEU A 151 -10.19 12.38 4.89
C LEU A 151 -9.06 11.78 5.72
N HIS A 152 -7.90 12.44 5.76
CA HIS A 152 -6.76 12.02 6.59
C HIS A 152 -7.15 11.94 8.07
N HIS A 153 -7.81 12.97 8.61
CA HIS A 153 -8.23 13.01 10.00
C HIS A 153 -9.16 11.82 10.35
N LEU A 154 -10.18 11.57 9.51
CA LEU A 154 -11.16 10.52 9.76
C LEU A 154 -10.56 9.13 9.64
N LEU A 155 -9.71 8.90 8.62
CA LEU A 155 -9.02 7.61 8.44
C LEU A 155 -8.02 7.34 9.56
N SER A 156 -7.25 8.34 10.00
CA SER A 156 -6.32 8.21 11.13
C SER A 156 -7.03 7.88 12.44
N LYS A 157 -8.18 8.52 12.68
CA LYS A 157 -9.04 8.21 13.84
C LYS A 157 -9.55 6.77 13.81
N LEU A 158 -9.94 6.28 12.63
CA LEU A 158 -10.39 4.91 12.45
C LEU A 158 -9.23 3.92 12.63
N LEU A 159 -8.07 4.19 12.04
CA LEU A 159 -6.87 3.36 12.16
C LEU A 159 -6.45 3.19 13.62
N THR A 160 -6.39 4.28 14.39
CA THR A 160 -6.08 4.22 15.83
C THR A 160 -7.05 3.32 16.61
N ARG A 161 -8.34 3.30 16.23
CA ARG A 161 -9.33 2.40 16.86
C ARG A 161 -9.14 0.93 16.48
N LEU A 162 -8.50 0.66 15.35
CA LEU A 162 -8.16 -0.69 14.88
C LEU A 162 -6.79 -1.18 15.38
N GLY A 163 -6.06 -0.38 16.17
CA GLY A 163 -4.78 -0.76 16.76
C GLY A 163 -3.56 -0.42 15.89
N GLY A 164 -3.73 0.50 14.95
CA GLY A 164 -2.64 1.07 14.13
C GLY A 164 -2.11 2.38 14.70
#